data_6db348fc384e1ab12c6e0b0fe251d2d0
#
_entry.id   6db348fc384e1ab12c6e0b0fe251d2d0
#
_cell.length_a   1.000
_cell.length_b   1.000
_cell.length_c   1.000
_cell.angle_alpha   90.00
_cell.angle_beta   90.00
_cell.angle_gamma   90.00
#
_symmetry.space_group_name_H-M   'P 1'
#
loop_
_entity.id
_entity.type
_entity.pdbx_description
1 polymer ?
#
loop_
_entity_poly.entity_id
_entity_poly.type
_entity_poly.pdbx_seq_one_letter_code
_entity_poly.pdbx_strand_id
1 'polypeptide(L)'
;MPVELPVRPHEAVALADLVFEHLEGRPLTGDARARLAARLAGLKLESIRPYAGSLVRDNVHRSVYYLSVDGLSGPAPIPLLLRVALASAPSSAVFPRALLVGRMRPASGREVVVNAVPFGPRDAANIRAFAEELDRAFLPRPQGAMPAIAVETRHPEAALPAAFEAFRQILKNTGVNWASLEGSYEAGLWAAIRAGWREGYSAGAGRMVAAGDAGVERNQEAIRDCAGCTRFTIDASRAPELQAESRAWSDAEAGEFARPFTIGDVSYVFTADELARLEARFGRGLRLTGELYDFIRSAKAESGLGRSFDFELSLDGAETLTTPKELIFCLHWLKTRGRAAQLVSPNLNLDAMGELAAVARYFNATLSVSSSGGEPEDAIEAIGRATAGRVNCRIAGEFQASHIVRLASRLRG
;
A
#
# COMPACT_ATOMS: atom_id res chain seq x y z
N MET A 1 33.42 5.79 -19.98
CA MET A 1 33.51 4.32 -20.12
C MET A 1 32.15 3.85 -20.63
N PRO A 2 32.05 2.89 -21.56
CA PRO A 2 30.78 2.31 -21.91
C PRO A 2 30.15 1.66 -20.66
N VAL A 3 28.89 1.94 -20.41
CA VAL A 3 28.15 1.32 -19.30
C VAL A 3 27.99 -0.15 -19.66
N GLU A 4 28.68 -1.02 -18.95
CA GLU A 4 28.54 -2.47 -19.12
C GLU A 4 27.22 -2.87 -18.49
N LEU A 5 26.29 -3.36 -19.30
CA LEU A 5 24.99 -3.80 -18.82
C LEU A 5 25.13 -5.14 -18.11
N PRO A 6 24.44 -5.36 -16.96
CA PRO A 6 24.57 -6.58 -16.17
C PRO A 6 23.80 -7.78 -16.76
N VAL A 7 23.61 -7.80 -18.08
CA VAL A 7 22.90 -8.83 -18.83
C VAL A 7 23.65 -9.17 -20.13
N ARG A 8 23.72 -10.45 -20.46
CA ARG A 8 24.36 -10.90 -21.71
C ARG A 8 23.40 -10.68 -22.89
N PRO A 9 23.82 -10.02 -23.98
CA PRO A 9 22.93 -9.71 -25.11
C PRO A 9 22.23 -10.91 -25.72
N HIS A 10 22.91 -12.05 -25.87
CA HIS A 10 22.32 -13.26 -26.47
C HIS A 10 21.20 -13.86 -25.61
N GLU A 11 21.31 -13.81 -24.27
CA GLU A 11 20.25 -14.24 -23.36
C GLU A 11 19.04 -13.30 -23.41
N ALA A 12 19.27 -11.99 -23.46
CA ALA A 12 18.22 -11.00 -23.59
C ALA A 12 17.44 -11.16 -24.91
N VAL A 13 18.14 -11.49 -26.00
CA VAL A 13 17.51 -11.78 -27.30
C VAL A 13 16.77 -13.10 -27.29
N ALA A 14 17.29 -14.15 -26.68
CA ALA A 14 16.60 -15.44 -26.54
C ALA A 14 15.30 -15.31 -25.73
N LEU A 15 15.33 -14.51 -24.65
CA LEU A 15 14.15 -14.17 -23.89
C LEU A 15 13.14 -13.42 -24.76
N ALA A 16 13.59 -12.45 -25.55
CA ALA A 16 12.74 -11.67 -26.46
C ALA A 16 12.08 -12.56 -27.51
N ASP A 17 12.80 -13.46 -28.13
CA ASP A 17 12.26 -14.39 -29.14
C ASP A 17 11.17 -15.29 -28.53
N LEU A 18 11.42 -15.82 -27.34
CA LEU A 18 10.43 -16.61 -26.61
C LEU A 18 9.15 -15.80 -26.30
N VAL A 19 9.28 -14.54 -25.89
CA VAL A 19 8.12 -13.65 -25.63
C VAL A 19 7.28 -13.50 -26.92
N PHE A 20 7.90 -13.25 -28.06
CA PHE A 20 7.19 -13.14 -29.34
C PHE A 20 6.58 -14.46 -29.79
N GLU A 21 7.33 -15.56 -29.72
CA GLU A 21 6.84 -16.90 -30.07
C GLU A 21 5.56 -17.25 -29.29
N HIS A 22 5.54 -16.89 -28.00
CA HIS A 22 4.44 -17.23 -27.11
C HIS A 22 3.23 -16.30 -27.25
N LEU A 23 3.43 -15.00 -27.52
CA LEU A 23 2.41 -13.96 -27.40
C LEU A 23 1.98 -13.34 -28.74
N GLU A 24 2.67 -13.60 -29.84
CA GLU A 24 2.31 -13.03 -31.13
C GLU A 24 0.87 -13.40 -31.52
N GLY A 25 0.06 -12.37 -31.79
CA GLY A 25 -1.35 -12.55 -32.13
C GLY A 25 -2.28 -13.01 -31.00
N ARG A 26 -1.77 -13.20 -29.79
CA ARG A 26 -2.53 -13.69 -28.64
C ARG A 26 -2.80 -12.59 -27.60
N PRO A 27 -3.92 -12.65 -26.86
CA PRO A 27 -4.16 -11.74 -25.76
C PRO A 27 -3.21 -12.04 -24.59
N LEU A 28 -2.78 -11.00 -23.87
CA LEU A 28 -1.96 -11.12 -22.69
C LEU A 28 -2.85 -11.33 -21.44
N THR A 29 -3.26 -12.57 -21.22
CA THR A 29 -4.06 -13.00 -20.05
C THR A 29 -3.19 -13.47 -18.89
N GLY A 30 -3.79 -13.70 -17.72
CA GLY A 30 -3.11 -14.35 -16.58
C GLY A 30 -2.54 -15.72 -16.96
N ASP A 31 -3.31 -16.54 -17.67
CA ASP A 31 -2.89 -17.86 -18.15
C ASP A 31 -1.75 -17.76 -19.17
N ALA A 32 -1.76 -16.76 -20.04
CA ALA A 32 -0.65 -16.52 -20.98
C ALA A 32 0.65 -16.19 -20.23
N ARG A 33 0.57 -15.36 -19.18
CA ARG A 33 1.72 -15.06 -18.31
C ARG A 33 2.20 -16.29 -17.56
N ALA A 34 1.31 -17.13 -17.04
CA ALA A 34 1.65 -18.37 -16.33
C ALA A 34 2.36 -19.36 -17.27
N ARG A 35 1.84 -19.56 -18.49
CA ARG A 35 2.50 -20.41 -19.49
C ARG A 35 3.86 -19.85 -19.91
N LEU A 36 3.99 -18.54 -20.10
CA LEU A 36 5.28 -17.93 -20.38
C LEU A 36 6.26 -18.12 -19.23
N ALA A 37 5.82 -17.98 -17.98
CA ALA A 37 6.65 -18.23 -16.81
C ALA A 37 7.23 -19.65 -16.81
N ALA A 38 6.40 -20.66 -17.11
CA ALA A 38 6.86 -22.05 -17.21
C ALA A 38 7.90 -22.25 -18.32
N ARG A 39 7.74 -21.59 -19.48
CA ARG A 39 8.71 -21.63 -20.57
C ARG A 39 10.01 -20.89 -20.26
N LEU A 40 9.91 -19.72 -19.59
CA LEU A 40 11.08 -18.95 -19.14
C LEU A 40 11.93 -19.74 -18.13
N ALA A 41 11.28 -20.50 -17.24
CA ALA A 41 11.96 -21.36 -16.29
C ALA A 41 12.77 -22.51 -16.99
N GLY A 42 12.39 -22.89 -18.19
CA GLY A 42 13.11 -23.87 -19.03
C GLY A 42 14.31 -23.28 -19.78
N LEU A 43 14.43 -21.95 -19.86
CA LEU A 43 15.60 -21.30 -20.47
C LEU A 43 16.77 -21.31 -19.48
N LYS A 44 17.94 -21.67 -19.99
CA LYS A 44 19.21 -21.58 -19.23
C LYS A 44 19.72 -20.14 -19.33
N LEU A 45 19.18 -19.25 -18.46
CA LEU A 45 19.58 -17.87 -18.35
C LEU A 45 20.53 -17.73 -17.14
N GLU A 46 21.78 -17.37 -17.37
CA GLU A 46 22.79 -17.19 -16.32
C GLU A 46 22.89 -15.72 -15.87
N SER A 47 22.65 -14.79 -16.80
CA SER A 47 22.77 -13.34 -16.54
C SER A 47 21.43 -12.64 -16.32
N ILE A 48 20.31 -13.34 -16.44
CA ILE A 48 18.97 -12.73 -16.36
C ILE A 48 18.06 -13.58 -15.48
N ARG A 49 17.40 -12.94 -14.50
CA ARG A 49 16.28 -13.53 -13.76
C ARG A 49 14.99 -12.78 -14.14
N PRO A 50 14.11 -13.36 -14.97
CA PRO A 50 12.89 -12.70 -15.41
C PRO A 50 11.75 -12.84 -14.38
N TYR A 51 10.89 -11.82 -14.31
CA TYR A 51 9.67 -11.79 -13.51
C TYR A 51 8.46 -11.80 -14.44
N ALA A 52 8.04 -12.97 -14.90
CA ALA A 52 7.00 -13.15 -15.92
C ALA A 52 5.67 -12.47 -15.57
N GLY A 53 5.32 -12.36 -14.28
CA GLY A 53 4.14 -11.64 -13.81
C GLY A 53 4.13 -10.16 -14.15
N SER A 54 5.32 -9.56 -14.31
CA SER A 54 5.48 -8.14 -14.65
C SER A 54 5.24 -7.85 -16.13
N LEU A 55 5.09 -8.89 -16.98
CA LEU A 55 4.98 -8.70 -18.41
C LEU A 55 3.76 -7.85 -18.78
N VAL A 56 4.02 -6.79 -19.54
CA VAL A 56 3.02 -5.87 -20.08
C VAL A 56 3.27 -5.71 -21.59
N ARG A 57 2.20 -5.61 -22.36
CA ARG A 57 2.26 -5.20 -23.77
C ARG A 57 2.04 -3.69 -23.84
N ASP A 58 2.78 -3.01 -24.70
CA ASP A 58 2.53 -1.61 -25.00
C ASP A 58 1.10 -1.40 -25.51
N ASN A 59 0.43 -0.38 -25.01
CA ASN A 59 -0.97 -0.10 -25.35
C ASN A 59 -1.16 0.38 -26.81
N VAL A 60 -0.13 1.01 -27.37
CA VAL A 60 -0.14 1.57 -28.73
C VAL A 60 0.51 0.59 -29.71
N HIS A 61 1.62 0.00 -29.33
CA HIS A 61 2.46 -0.84 -30.20
C HIS A 61 2.40 -2.30 -29.78
N ARG A 62 1.52 -3.09 -30.40
CA ARG A 62 1.28 -4.51 -30.07
C ARG A 62 2.52 -5.41 -30.19
N SER A 63 3.55 -4.98 -30.91
CA SER A 63 4.83 -5.66 -31.09
C SER A 63 5.89 -5.23 -30.08
N VAL A 64 5.51 -4.52 -29.02
CA VAL A 64 6.38 -4.07 -27.94
C VAL A 64 5.89 -4.62 -26.61
N TYR A 65 6.82 -5.20 -25.85
CA TYR A 65 6.56 -5.75 -24.53
C TYR A 65 7.59 -5.21 -23.54
N TYR A 66 7.18 -5.14 -22.28
CA TYR A 66 8.02 -4.74 -21.16
C TYR A 66 8.01 -5.83 -20.10
N LEU A 67 9.20 -6.19 -19.59
CA LEU A 67 9.39 -7.27 -18.62
C LEU A 67 10.43 -6.85 -17.58
N SER A 68 10.07 -6.86 -16.29
CA SER A 68 11.04 -6.66 -15.21
C SER A 68 11.95 -7.89 -15.06
N VAL A 69 13.24 -7.63 -14.88
CA VAL A 69 14.27 -8.66 -14.69
C VAL A 69 15.30 -8.20 -13.66
N ASP A 70 16.07 -9.13 -13.12
CA ASP A 70 17.36 -8.82 -12.51
C ASP A 70 18.48 -9.18 -13.48
N GLY A 71 19.43 -8.27 -13.69
CA GLY A 71 20.72 -8.54 -14.32
C GLY A 71 21.68 -9.13 -13.29
N LEU A 72 22.29 -10.26 -13.62
CA LEU A 72 23.09 -11.07 -12.68
C LEU A 72 24.58 -11.09 -13.03
N SER A 73 25.04 -10.39 -14.06
CA SER A 73 26.47 -10.38 -14.47
C SER A 73 27.37 -9.52 -13.57
N GLY A 74 26.89 -9.02 -12.44
CA GLY A 74 27.63 -8.22 -11.47
C GLY A 74 27.70 -8.88 -10.09
N PRO A 75 28.34 -8.21 -9.11
CA PRO A 75 28.47 -8.72 -7.74
C PRO A 75 27.15 -8.79 -6.98
N ALA A 76 26.12 -8.06 -7.42
CA ALA A 76 24.77 -8.07 -6.89
C ALA A 76 23.76 -7.97 -8.03
N PRO A 77 22.55 -8.51 -7.85
CA PRO A 77 21.46 -8.35 -8.82
C PRO A 77 21.15 -6.88 -9.05
N ILE A 78 21.00 -6.47 -10.31
CA ILE A 78 20.61 -5.11 -10.69
C ILE A 78 19.22 -5.16 -11.31
N PRO A 79 18.20 -4.52 -10.70
CA PRO A 79 16.86 -4.47 -11.24
C PRO A 79 16.80 -3.68 -12.54
N LEU A 80 16.24 -4.28 -13.59
CA LEU A 80 16.06 -3.69 -14.91
C LEU A 80 14.64 -3.91 -15.43
N LEU A 81 14.20 -3.04 -16.33
CA LEU A 81 13.07 -3.25 -17.20
C LEU A 81 13.60 -3.48 -18.62
N LEU A 82 13.34 -4.65 -19.17
CA LEU A 82 13.61 -4.92 -20.56
C LEU A 82 12.43 -4.50 -21.42
N ARG A 83 12.69 -3.67 -22.42
CA ARG A 83 11.80 -3.41 -23.53
C ARG A 83 12.19 -4.37 -24.66
N VAL A 84 11.27 -5.21 -25.03
CA VAL A 84 11.40 -6.25 -26.04
C VAL A 84 10.54 -5.86 -27.24
N ALA A 85 11.12 -5.62 -28.41
CA ALA A 85 10.41 -5.11 -29.56
C ALA A 85 10.88 -5.76 -30.86
N LEU A 86 10.03 -5.78 -31.90
CA LEU A 86 10.51 -6.00 -33.25
C LEU A 86 11.33 -4.80 -33.71
N ALA A 87 12.33 -5.02 -34.56
CA ALA A 87 13.24 -3.98 -35.04
C ALA A 87 12.50 -2.85 -35.80
N SER A 88 11.33 -3.14 -36.34
CA SER A 88 10.45 -2.16 -37.01
C SER A 88 9.64 -1.28 -36.03
N ALA A 89 9.63 -1.62 -34.75
CA ALA A 89 8.85 -0.85 -33.78
C ALA A 89 9.56 0.48 -33.45
N PRO A 90 8.81 1.57 -33.22
CA PRO A 90 9.38 2.88 -32.88
C PRO A 90 10.07 2.83 -31.50
N SER A 91 10.91 3.83 -31.23
CA SER A 91 11.47 4.05 -29.90
C SER A 91 10.37 4.25 -28.85
N SER A 92 10.64 3.91 -27.61
CA SER A 92 9.68 4.10 -26.52
C SER A 92 9.49 5.59 -26.22
N ALA A 93 8.25 6.06 -26.24
CA ALA A 93 7.91 7.39 -25.73
C ALA A 93 7.96 7.42 -24.18
N VAL A 94 7.60 6.32 -23.54
CA VAL A 94 7.59 6.19 -22.06
C VAL A 94 9.02 6.13 -21.50
N PHE A 95 9.94 5.44 -22.19
CA PHE A 95 11.34 5.28 -21.75
C PHE A 95 12.32 5.74 -22.83
N PRO A 96 12.44 7.06 -23.10
CA PRO A 96 13.25 7.59 -24.21
C PRO A 96 14.75 7.37 -24.04
N ARG A 97 15.23 7.10 -22.82
CA ARG A 97 16.64 6.86 -22.47
C ARG A 97 16.99 5.40 -22.29
N ALA A 98 16.19 4.48 -22.84
CA ALA A 98 16.46 3.05 -22.76
C ALA A 98 17.77 2.69 -23.52
N LEU A 99 18.67 1.96 -22.85
CA LEU A 99 19.96 1.54 -23.40
C LEU A 99 19.81 0.29 -24.27
N LEU A 100 20.44 0.26 -25.43
CA LEU A 100 20.44 -0.93 -26.28
C LEU A 100 21.25 -2.06 -25.62
N VAL A 101 20.60 -3.19 -25.36
CA VAL A 101 21.23 -4.44 -24.88
C VAL A 101 21.70 -5.27 -26.08
N GLY A 102 20.82 -5.48 -27.07
CA GLY A 102 21.13 -6.28 -28.23
C GLY A 102 20.09 -6.17 -29.35
N ARG A 103 20.55 -6.46 -30.55
CA ARG A 103 19.73 -6.60 -31.75
C ARG A 103 20.17 -7.85 -32.48
N MET A 104 19.25 -8.73 -32.79
CA MET A 104 19.58 -10.00 -33.46
C MET A 104 18.37 -10.54 -34.23
N ARG A 105 18.65 -11.34 -35.23
CA ARG A 105 17.65 -12.14 -35.94
C ARG A 105 17.79 -13.60 -35.51
N PRO A 106 16.98 -14.06 -34.54
CA PRO A 106 16.97 -15.45 -34.11
C PRO A 106 16.51 -16.42 -35.23
N ALA A 107 16.54 -17.72 -34.93
CA ALA A 107 16.12 -18.77 -35.89
C ALA A 107 14.66 -18.63 -36.36
N SER A 108 13.81 -17.96 -35.58
CA SER A 108 12.43 -17.60 -35.97
C SER A 108 12.36 -16.64 -37.16
N GLY A 109 13.51 -16.03 -37.59
CA GLY A 109 13.63 -15.16 -38.74
C GLY A 109 13.18 -13.70 -38.49
N ARG A 110 12.57 -13.39 -37.34
CA ARG A 110 12.19 -12.03 -36.96
C ARG A 110 13.37 -11.29 -36.34
N GLU A 111 13.56 -10.03 -36.71
CA GLU A 111 14.57 -9.21 -36.08
C GLU A 111 14.02 -8.57 -34.80
N VAL A 112 14.63 -8.89 -33.65
CA VAL A 112 14.24 -8.37 -32.35
C VAL A 112 15.27 -7.40 -31.81
N VAL A 113 14.80 -6.40 -31.06
CA VAL A 113 15.60 -5.41 -30.36
C VAL A 113 15.26 -5.45 -28.88
N VAL A 114 16.26 -5.51 -28.02
CA VAL A 114 16.11 -5.43 -26.58
C VAL A 114 16.80 -4.18 -26.06
N ASN A 115 16.06 -3.38 -25.32
CA ASN A 115 16.59 -2.24 -24.59
C ASN A 115 16.39 -2.48 -23.09
N ALA A 116 17.24 -1.87 -22.24
CA ALA A 116 17.13 -1.92 -20.80
C ALA A 116 16.99 -0.52 -20.20
N VAL A 117 16.23 -0.44 -19.12
CA VAL A 117 16.01 0.76 -18.32
C VAL A 117 16.30 0.39 -16.86
N PRO A 118 16.96 1.22 -16.06
CA PRO A 118 17.05 1.02 -14.61
C PRO A 118 15.64 0.92 -14.01
N PHE A 119 15.39 -0.09 -13.15
CA PHE A 119 14.05 -0.37 -12.67
C PHE A 119 14.03 -0.91 -11.22
N GLY A 120 14.79 -0.25 -10.35
CA GLY A 120 14.82 -0.56 -8.91
C GLY A 120 14.04 0.47 -8.09
N PRO A 121 13.88 0.27 -6.78
CA PRO A 121 13.19 1.22 -5.89
C PRO A 121 13.74 2.64 -5.91
N ARG A 122 14.99 2.81 -6.36
CA ARG A 122 15.63 4.12 -6.53
C ARG A 122 15.29 4.80 -7.87
N ASP A 123 14.68 4.07 -8.79
CA ASP A 123 14.34 4.56 -10.13
C ASP A 123 12.85 4.98 -10.17
N ALA A 124 12.43 5.79 -9.21
CA ALA A 124 11.04 6.17 -8.96
C ALA A 124 10.29 6.62 -10.22
N ALA A 125 10.92 7.44 -11.05
CA ALA A 125 10.30 7.95 -12.29
C ALA A 125 9.96 6.82 -13.27
N ASN A 126 10.86 5.84 -13.44
CA ASN A 126 10.65 4.71 -14.35
C ASN A 126 9.57 3.77 -13.82
N ILE A 127 9.54 3.52 -12.49
CA ILE A 127 8.53 2.68 -11.86
C ILE A 127 7.14 3.30 -12.00
N ARG A 128 7.02 4.60 -11.72
CA ARG A 128 5.77 5.35 -11.88
C ARG A 128 5.30 5.35 -13.34
N ALA A 129 6.18 5.70 -14.28
CA ALA A 129 5.86 5.69 -15.70
C ALA A 129 5.38 4.31 -16.19
N PHE A 130 5.97 3.23 -15.70
CA PHE A 130 5.50 1.88 -16.02
C PHE A 130 4.06 1.64 -15.58
N ALA A 131 3.73 1.95 -14.34
CA ALA A 131 2.39 1.71 -13.81
C ALA A 131 1.34 2.68 -14.37
N GLU A 132 1.69 3.95 -14.56
CA GLU A 132 0.76 4.98 -15.00
C GLU A 132 0.45 4.90 -16.51
N GLU A 133 1.48 4.61 -17.33
CA GLU A 133 1.37 4.65 -18.77
C GLU A 133 1.14 3.28 -19.42
N LEU A 134 1.65 2.20 -18.82
CA LEU A 134 1.58 0.87 -19.42
C LEU A 134 0.55 -0.04 -18.77
N ASP A 135 0.48 -0.12 -17.41
CA ASP A 135 -0.49 -0.99 -16.74
C ASP A 135 -0.93 -0.45 -15.38
N ARG A 136 -2.00 0.30 -15.36
CA ARG A 136 -2.57 0.94 -14.16
C ARG A 136 -3.13 -0.05 -13.13
N ALA A 137 -3.25 -1.34 -13.47
CA ALA A 137 -3.66 -2.36 -12.52
C ALA A 137 -2.63 -2.58 -11.39
N PHE A 138 -1.39 -2.13 -11.58
CA PHE A 138 -0.37 -2.15 -10.54
C PHE A 138 -0.45 -0.99 -9.55
N LEU A 139 -1.19 0.08 -9.88
CA LEU A 139 -1.33 1.22 -8.97
C LEU A 139 -2.08 0.80 -7.69
N PRO A 140 -1.64 1.28 -6.52
CA PRO A 140 -2.38 1.07 -5.29
C PRO A 140 -3.75 1.77 -5.34
N ARG A 141 -4.68 1.26 -4.55
CA ARG A 141 -6.03 1.81 -4.45
C ARG A 141 -6.54 1.76 -3.00
N PRO A 142 -7.41 2.68 -2.59
CA PRO A 142 -8.07 2.62 -1.30
C PRO A 142 -8.85 1.30 -1.15
N GLN A 143 -8.86 0.74 0.04
CA GLN A 143 -9.60 -0.48 0.37
C GLN A 143 -10.79 -0.23 1.29
N GLY A 144 -10.93 1.00 1.80
CA GLY A 144 -11.98 1.34 2.76
C GLY A 144 -11.75 0.67 4.11
N ALA A 145 -12.84 0.43 4.83
CA ALA A 145 -12.83 -0.23 6.13
C ALA A 145 -12.72 -1.77 6.03
N MET A 146 -11.88 -2.27 5.12
CA MET A 146 -11.64 -3.71 4.98
C MET A 146 -10.52 -4.18 5.91
N PRO A 147 -10.56 -5.44 6.37
CA PRO A 147 -9.44 -6.02 7.08
C PRO A 147 -8.21 -6.05 6.18
N ALA A 148 -7.03 -5.79 6.77
CA ALA A 148 -5.77 -5.78 6.04
C ALA A 148 -4.63 -6.32 6.91
N ILE A 149 -3.60 -6.86 6.25
CA ILE A 149 -2.28 -7.04 6.83
C ILE A 149 -1.38 -6.00 6.19
N ALA A 150 -0.99 -5.02 6.98
CA ALA A 150 -0.12 -3.94 6.56
C ALA A 150 1.33 -4.32 6.88
N VAL A 151 2.16 -4.31 5.87
CA VAL A 151 3.57 -4.69 5.96
C VAL A 151 4.42 -3.44 5.89
N GLU A 152 5.24 -3.23 6.92
CA GLU A 152 6.23 -2.16 7.00
C GLU A 152 7.63 -2.76 7.07
N THR A 153 8.54 -2.33 6.21
CA THR A 153 9.92 -2.84 6.17
C THR A 153 10.93 -1.77 5.81
N ARG A 154 12.13 -1.87 6.42
CA ARG A 154 13.29 -1.04 6.06
C ARG A 154 14.09 -1.63 4.88
N HIS A 155 13.81 -2.88 4.51
CA HIS A 155 14.50 -3.61 3.45
C HIS A 155 13.50 -4.09 2.38
N PRO A 156 12.87 -3.16 1.62
CA PRO A 156 11.79 -3.47 0.71
C PRO A 156 12.17 -4.46 -0.40
N GLU A 157 13.42 -4.39 -0.89
CA GLU A 157 13.89 -5.29 -1.95
C GLU A 157 13.89 -6.77 -1.53
N ALA A 158 14.16 -7.04 -0.25
CA ALA A 158 14.18 -8.39 0.30
C ALA A 158 12.79 -8.84 0.79
N ALA A 159 12.08 -7.98 1.51
CA ALA A 159 10.89 -8.36 2.25
C ALA A 159 9.60 -8.31 1.41
N LEU A 160 9.42 -7.32 0.52
CA LEU A 160 8.17 -7.16 -0.22
C LEU A 160 7.86 -8.28 -1.22
N PRO A 161 8.81 -8.95 -1.90
CA PRO A 161 8.52 -10.13 -2.69
C PRO A 161 7.87 -11.25 -1.87
N ALA A 162 8.36 -11.49 -0.64
CA ALA A 162 7.78 -12.48 0.27
C ALA A 162 6.37 -12.06 0.75
N ALA A 163 6.14 -10.76 0.95
CA ALA A 163 4.82 -10.25 1.31
C ALA A 163 3.79 -10.53 0.21
N PHE A 164 4.10 -10.25 -1.05
CA PHE A 164 3.18 -10.52 -2.15
C PHE A 164 2.92 -12.01 -2.38
N GLU A 165 3.90 -12.87 -2.13
CA GLU A 165 3.68 -14.32 -2.16
C GLU A 165 2.69 -14.74 -1.06
N ALA A 166 2.86 -14.21 0.16
CA ALA A 166 1.92 -14.44 1.25
C ALA A 166 0.51 -13.92 0.92
N PHE A 167 0.39 -12.70 0.40
CA PHE A 167 -0.90 -12.13 0.00
C PHE A 167 -1.61 -12.97 -1.07
N ARG A 168 -0.87 -13.56 -2.02
CA ARG A 168 -1.44 -14.47 -3.02
C ARG A 168 -2.02 -15.73 -2.38
N GLN A 169 -1.34 -16.32 -1.40
CA GLN A 169 -1.83 -17.46 -0.65
C GLN A 169 -3.06 -17.09 0.19
N ILE A 170 -3.02 -15.96 0.89
CA ILE A 170 -4.15 -15.47 1.69
C ILE A 170 -5.38 -15.25 0.81
N LEU A 171 -5.24 -14.52 -0.30
CA LEU A 171 -6.33 -14.26 -1.24
C LEU A 171 -6.95 -15.57 -1.75
N LYS A 172 -6.12 -16.55 -2.15
CA LYS A 172 -6.57 -17.86 -2.59
C LYS A 172 -7.35 -18.62 -1.51
N ASN A 173 -6.90 -18.54 -0.25
CA ASN A 173 -7.49 -19.30 0.85
C ASN A 173 -8.75 -18.63 1.42
N THR A 174 -8.83 -17.29 1.34
CA THR A 174 -9.86 -16.51 2.03
C THR A 174 -10.82 -15.79 1.10
N GLY A 175 -10.46 -15.61 -0.16
CA GLY A 175 -11.18 -14.76 -1.12
C GLY A 175 -11.13 -13.26 -0.80
N VAL A 176 -10.40 -12.87 0.25
CA VAL A 176 -10.27 -11.46 0.70
C VAL A 176 -8.87 -10.97 0.44
N ASN A 177 -8.76 -9.80 -0.18
CA ASN A 177 -7.48 -9.12 -0.37
C ASN A 177 -7.09 -8.36 0.90
N TRP A 178 -6.03 -8.82 1.57
CA TRP A 178 -5.49 -8.25 2.80
C TRP A 178 -4.24 -7.41 2.56
N ALA A 179 -3.89 -7.16 1.31
CA ALA A 179 -2.63 -6.54 0.95
C ALA A 179 -2.61 -5.04 1.27
N SER A 180 -1.72 -4.64 2.16
CA SER A 180 -1.40 -3.24 2.45
C SER A 180 0.10 -3.10 2.68
N LEU A 181 0.70 -2.04 2.15
CA LEU A 181 2.13 -1.74 2.28
C LEU A 181 2.29 -0.37 2.91
N GLU A 182 3.24 -0.24 3.85
CA GLU A 182 3.52 1.01 4.54
C GLU A 182 4.90 1.55 4.17
N GLY A 183 5.00 2.87 4.12
CA GLY A 183 6.25 3.60 4.04
C GLY A 183 6.61 4.04 2.62
N SER A 184 7.23 3.19 1.80
CA SER A 184 7.72 3.60 0.49
C SER A 184 6.75 3.25 -0.64
N TYR A 185 6.16 4.27 -1.28
CA TYR A 185 5.27 4.13 -2.43
C TYR A 185 5.94 3.40 -3.60
N GLU A 186 7.15 3.85 -3.99
CA GLU A 186 7.87 3.31 -5.13
C GLU A 186 8.36 1.89 -4.91
N ALA A 187 8.82 1.58 -3.70
CA ALA A 187 9.23 0.21 -3.36
C ALA A 187 8.04 -0.76 -3.38
N GLY A 188 6.89 -0.33 -2.87
CA GLY A 188 5.65 -1.10 -2.94
C GLY A 188 5.20 -1.34 -4.38
N LEU A 189 5.20 -0.30 -5.20
CA LEU A 189 4.83 -0.37 -6.61
C LEU A 189 5.78 -1.28 -7.40
N TRP A 190 7.10 -1.12 -7.20
CA TRP A 190 8.11 -2.00 -7.80
C TRP A 190 7.90 -3.47 -7.43
N ALA A 191 7.66 -3.76 -6.16
CA ALA A 191 7.44 -5.12 -5.70
C ALA A 191 6.13 -5.71 -6.26
N ALA A 192 5.05 -4.91 -6.35
CA ALA A 192 3.79 -5.32 -6.97
C ALA A 192 3.98 -5.67 -8.46
N ILE A 193 4.73 -4.84 -9.20
CA ILE A 193 5.06 -5.09 -10.61
C ILE A 193 5.82 -6.40 -10.75
N ARG A 194 6.87 -6.62 -9.98
CA ARG A 194 7.69 -7.85 -10.04
C ARG A 194 6.88 -9.09 -9.66
N ALA A 195 6.06 -9.00 -8.63
CA ALA A 195 5.15 -10.07 -8.24
C ALA A 195 4.04 -10.33 -9.28
N GLY A 196 3.78 -9.40 -10.19
CA GLY A 196 2.65 -9.46 -11.11
C GLY A 196 1.31 -9.28 -10.39
N TRP A 197 1.30 -8.54 -9.27
CA TRP A 197 0.13 -8.35 -8.42
C TRP A 197 -0.78 -7.27 -8.99
N ARG A 198 -1.97 -7.66 -9.45
CA ARG A 198 -3.01 -6.78 -10.04
C ARG A 198 -4.32 -6.79 -9.25
N GLU A 199 -4.35 -7.51 -8.15
CA GLU A 199 -5.55 -7.69 -7.31
C GLU A 199 -5.85 -6.44 -6.45
N GLY A 200 -4.97 -5.44 -6.50
CA GLY A 200 -5.04 -4.23 -5.70
C GLY A 200 -4.42 -4.40 -4.32
N TYR A 201 -3.91 -3.30 -3.81
CA TYR A 201 -3.35 -3.16 -2.47
C TYR A 201 -3.47 -1.71 -2.05
N SER A 202 -3.41 -1.41 -0.75
CA SER A 202 -3.27 -0.04 -0.30
C SER A 202 -1.80 0.30 -0.04
N ALA A 203 -1.41 1.55 -0.32
CA ALA A 203 -0.09 2.08 0.00
C ALA A 203 -0.22 3.18 1.04
N GLY A 204 0.36 2.96 2.22
CA GLY A 204 0.33 3.91 3.33
C GLY A 204 1.47 4.93 3.24
N ALA A 205 1.16 6.19 3.53
CA ALA A 205 2.11 7.31 3.53
C ALA A 205 2.94 7.41 4.82
N GLY A 206 2.82 6.43 5.71
CA GLY A 206 3.39 6.51 7.05
C GLY A 206 2.54 7.32 8.01
N ARG A 207 3.07 7.54 9.23
CA ARG A 207 2.37 8.22 10.32
C ARG A 207 2.71 9.71 10.32
N MET A 208 1.69 10.55 10.34
CA MET A 208 1.77 12.02 10.43
C MET A 208 1.29 12.46 11.80
N VAL A 209 2.13 13.14 12.58
CA VAL A 209 1.77 13.55 13.93
C VAL A 209 1.15 14.93 13.91
N ALA A 210 -0.10 15.05 14.41
CA ALA A 210 -0.79 16.33 14.58
C ALA A 210 -0.23 17.07 15.81
N ALA A 211 0.96 17.68 15.69
CA ALA A 211 1.69 18.31 16.79
C ALA A 211 2.09 19.75 16.44
N GLY A 212 1.16 20.69 16.61
CA GLY A 212 1.42 22.14 16.42
C GLY A 212 1.74 22.53 14.98
N ASP A 213 1.97 23.83 14.75
CA ASP A 213 2.08 24.42 13.41
C ASP A 213 3.31 23.91 12.63
N ALA A 214 4.49 23.84 13.26
CA ALA A 214 5.69 23.31 12.63
C ALA A 214 5.57 21.82 12.28
N GLY A 215 4.72 21.08 12.95
CA GLY A 215 4.35 19.71 12.63
C GLY A 215 3.46 19.63 11.39
N VAL A 216 2.55 20.59 11.24
CA VAL A 216 1.65 20.66 10.07
C VAL A 216 2.43 20.89 8.79
N GLU A 217 3.37 21.85 8.75
CA GLU A 217 4.20 22.12 7.57
C GLU A 217 4.99 20.89 7.10
N ARG A 218 5.67 20.21 8.03
CA ARG A 218 6.41 18.96 7.71
C ARG A 218 5.49 17.86 7.19
N ASN A 219 4.30 17.72 7.77
CA ASN A 219 3.32 16.76 7.30
C ASN A 219 2.81 17.11 5.90
N GLN A 220 2.64 18.40 5.58
CA GLN A 220 2.22 18.83 4.25
C GLN A 220 3.28 18.51 3.17
N GLU A 221 4.58 18.65 3.47
CA GLU A 221 5.64 18.21 2.58
C GLU A 221 5.58 16.70 2.36
N ALA A 222 5.49 15.90 3.43
CA ALA A 222 5.37 14.46 3.35
C ALA A 222 4.12 14.01 2.55
N ILE A 223 3.00 14.72 2.67
CA ILE A 223 1.78 14.46 1.89
C ILE A 223 2.02 14.70 0.40
N ARG A 224 2.70 15.79 0.03
CA ARG A 224 3.03 16.07 -1.39
C ARG A 224 3.93 14.98 -1.96
N ASP A 225 4.94 14.56 -1.22
CA ASP A 225 5.88 13.51 -1.64
C ASP A 225 5.19 12.15 -1.78
N CYS A 226 4.18 11.90 -0.96
CA CYS A 226 3.39 10.67 -0.96
C CYS A 226 2.02 10.82 -1.67
N ALA A 227 1.85 11.74 -2.60
CA ALA A 227 0.56 11.96 -3.28
C ALA A 227 0.03 10.72 -4.02
N GLY A 228 0.89 9.78 -4.40
CA GLY A 228 0.52 8.47 -4.93
C GLY A 228 -0.05 7.48 -3.90
N CYS A 229 0.22 7.69 -2.61
CA CYS A 229 -0.30 6.84 -1.54
C CYS A 229 -1.83 6.87 -1.46
N THR A 230 -2.40 5.79 -0.96
CA THR A 230 -3.85 5.60 -0.89
C THR A 230 -4.36 5.44 0.52
N ARG A 231 -3.47 5.45 1.53
CA ARG A 231 -3.79 5.46 2.94
C ARG A 231 -2.93 6.46 3.68
N PHE A 232 -3.57 7.27 4.54
CA PHE A 232 -2.91 8.30 5.33
C PHE A 232 -3.31 8.14 6.79
N THR A 233 -2.32 7.97 7.67
CA THR A 233 -2.50 7.86 9.12
C THR A 233 -2.15 9.18 9.77
N ILE A 234 -3.11 9.81 10.46
CA ILE A 234 -2.88 11.02 11.25
C ILE A 234 -2.94 10.64 12.72
N ASP A 235 -1.85 10.88 13.41
CA ASP A 235 -1.68 10.60 14.82
C ASP A 235 -2.07 11.81 15.66
N ALA A 236 -3.20 11.71 16.33
CA ALA A 236 -3.71 12.69 17.28
C ALA A 236 -3.48 12.27 18.76
N SER A 237 -2.62 11.28 19.03
CA SER A 237 -2.35 10.78 20.38
C SER A 237 -1.78 11.85 21.32
N ARG A 238 -1.04 12.83 20.75
CA ARG A 238 -0.52 13.98 21.49
C ARG A 238 -1.48 15.17 21.59
N ALA A 239 -2.73 15.02 21.15
CA ALA A 239 -3.74 16.06 21.29
C ALA A 239 -3.86 16.61 22.73
N PRO A 240 -3.79 15.78 23.79
CA PRO A 240 -3.82 16.25 25.18
C PRO A 240 -2.65 17.16 25.59
N GLU A 241 -1.49 17.03 24.91
CA GLU A 241 -0.31 17.88 25.18
C GLU A 241 -0.42 19.26 24.53
N LEU A 242 -1.30 19.40 23.53
CA LEU A 242 -1.53 20.66 22.85
C LEU A 242 -2.38 21.54 23.75
N GLN A 243 -1.83 22.66 24.24
CA GLN A 243 -2.60 23.62 25.02
C GLN A 243 -3.86 24.01 24.26
N ALA A 244 -5.01 23.56 24.75
CA ALA A 244 -6.29 23.91 24.17
C ALA A 244 -6.63 25.36 24.63
N GLU A 245 -6.84 26.24 23.67
CA GLU A 245 -7.73 27.38 23.95
C GLU A 245 -9.09 26.79 24.26
N SER A 246 -9.57 26.93 25.49
CA SER A 246 -10.89 26.44 25.88
C SER A 246 -11.93 27.16 25.04
N ARG A 247 -12.41 26.52 24.04
CA ARG A 247 -13.50 27.00 23.22
C ARG A 247 -14.81 26.45 23.79
N ALA A 248 -15.76 27.35 24.06
CA ALA A 248 -17.11 26.92 24.36
C ALA A 248 -17.74 26.24 23.11
N TRP A 249 -18.41 25.11 23.32
CA TRP A 249 -19.19 24.49 22.27
C TRP A 249 -20.39 25.37 21.91
N SER A 250 -20.69 25.46 20.62
CA SER A 250 -21.96 25.99 20.19
C SER A 250 -23.10 24.98 20.51
N ASP A 251 -24.32 25.50 20.66
CA ASP A 251 -25.49 24.62 20.87
C ASP A 251 -25.65 23.58 19.76
N ALA A 252 -25.26 23.92 18.52
CA ALA A 252 -25.29 23.01 17.39
C ALA A 252 -24.30 21.85 17.57
N GLU A 253 -23.07 22.13 18.01
CA GLU A 253 -22.04 21.11 18.27
C GLU A 253 -22.43 20.21 19.45
N ALA A 254 -22.97 20.77 20.52
CA ALA A 254 -23.50 20.01 21.63
C ALA A 254 -24.70 19.14 21.19
N GLY A 255 -25.55 19.65 20.30
CA GLY A 255 -26.67 18.95 19.72
C GLY A 255 -26.29 17.70 18.91
N GLU A 256 -25.08 17.65 18.33
CA GLU A 256 -24.57 16.46 17.63
C GLU A 256 -24.47 15.24 18.58
N PHE A 257 -24.24 15.45 19.88
CA PHE A 257 -24.09 14.41 20.91
C PHE A 257 -25.33 14.25 21.81
N ALA A 258 -26.42 14.94 21.51
CA ALA A 258 -27.65 14.92 22.34
C ALA A 258 -28.35 13.54 22.34
N ARG A 259 -28.13 12.72 21.32
CA ARG A 259 -28.73 11.39 21.23
C ARG A 259 -27.77 10.32 21.72
N PRO A 260 -28.28 9.27 22.41
CA PRO A 260 -27.47 8.13 22.78
C PRO A 260 -26.88 7.41 21.57
N PHE A 261 -25.65 6.94 21.69
CA PHE A 261 -25.03 6.02 20.73
C PHE A 261 -25.26 4.59 21.22
N THR A 262 -26.17 3.87 20.62
CA THR A 262 -26.42 2.46 20.95
C THR A 262 -25.56 1.55 20.09
N ILE A 263 -24.61 0.87 20.71
CA ILE A 263 -23.63 0.02 20.04
C ILE A 263 -23.66 -1.36 20.69
N GLY A 264 -24.18 -2.36 19.98
CA GLY A 264 -24.58 -3.63 20.59
C GLY A 264 -25.63 -3.41 21.66
N ASP A 265 -25.39 -3.94 22.86
CA ASP A 265 -26.32 -3.82 24.01
C ASP A 265 -25.96 -2.62 24.93
N VAL A 266 -24.95 -1.81 24.57
CA VAL A 266 -24.50 -0.67 25.38
C VAL A 266 -24.96 0.63 24.78
N SER A 267 -25.51 1.52 25.62
CA SER A 267 -25.93 2.87 25.25
C SER A 267 -25.02 3.91 25.89
N TYR A 268 -24.34 4.70 25.06
CA TYR A 268 -23.43 5.76 25.49
C TYR A 268 -24.13 7.11 25.41
N VAL A 269 -24.27 7.76 26.56
CA VAL A 269 -24.82 9.12 26.71
C VAL A 269 -23.70 10.05 27.11
N PHE A 270 -23.67 11.25 26.53
CA PHE A 270 -22.71 12.30 26.86
C PHE A 270 -23.34 13.42 27.66
N THR A 271 -22.77 13.73 28.79
CA THR A 271 -23.12 14.95 29.55
C THR A 271 -22.35 16.16 29.03
N ALA A 272 -22.82 17.37 29.33
CA ALA A 272 -22.12 18.59 28.96
C ALA A 272 -20.69 18.66 29.54
N ASP A 273 -20.52 18.21 30.79
CA ASP A 273 -19.21 18.19 31.44
C ASP A 273 -18.25 17.16 30.79
N GLU A 274 -18.76 16.01 30.35
CA GLU A 274 -17.97 15.03 29.62
C GLU A 274 -17.54 15.57 28.27
N LEU A 275 -18.44 16.21 27.53
CA LEU A 275 -18.12 16.84 26.26
C LEU A 275 -17.07 17.95 26.41
N ALA A 276 -17.19 18.80 27.44
CA ALA A 276 -16.20 19.82 27.73
C ALA A 276 -14.82 19.23 28.01
N ARG A 277 -14.74 18.13 28.77
CA ARG A 277 -13.47 17.42 29.02
C ARG A 277 -12.89 16.79 27.75
N LEU A 278 -13.72 16.18 26.93
CA LEU A 278 -13.29 15.55 25.68
C LEU A 278 -12.81 16.59 24.67
N GLU A 279 -13.51 17.74 24.56
CA GLU A 279 -13.06 18.84 23.73
C GLU A 279 -11.74 19.43 24.23
N ALA A 280 -11.58 19.64 25.52
CA ALA A 280 -10.33 20.11 26.09
C ALA A 280 -9.17 19.16 25.78
N ARG A 281 -9.45 17.85 25.77
CA ARG A 281 -8.44 16.80 25.54
C ARG A 281 -8.14 16.59 24.05
N PHE A 282 -9.13 16.54 23.18
CA PHE A 282 -8.97 16.11 21.78
C PHE A 282 -9.22 17.21 20.75
N GLY A 283 -9.95 18.27 21.12
CA GLY A 283 -10.48 19.23 20.16
C GLY A 283 -9.43 19.89 19.27
N ARG A 284 -8.30 20.34 19.84
CA ARG A 284 -7.22 20.94 19.05
C ARG A 284 -6.58 19.90 18.11
N GLY A 285 -6.29 18.70 18.59
CA GLY A 285 -5.74 17.62 17.77
C GLY A 285 -6.67 17.21 16.63
N LEU A 286 -7.98 17.15 16.87
CA LEU A 286 -8.98 16.87 15.85
C LEU A 286 -9.09 17.99 14.81
N ARG A 287 -8.95 19.26 15.19
CA ARG A 287 -8.90 20.37 14.24
C ARG A 287 -7.68 20.28 13.32
N LEU A 288 -6.48 20.07 13.89
CA LEU A 288 -5.26 19.85 13.10
C LEU A 288 -5.38 18.62 12.20
N THR A 289 -6.00 17.54 12.72
CA THR A 289 -6.33 16.33 11.91
C THR A 289 -7.23 16.69 10.73
N GLY A 290 -8.23 17.53 10.96
CA GLY A 290 -9.13 18.03 9.91
C GLY A 290 -8.41 18.86 8.85
N GLU A 291 -7.49 19.73 9.25
CA GLU A 291 -6.67 20.54 8.32
C GLU A 291 -5.77 19.64 7.46
N LEU A 292 -5.09 18.67 8.07
CA LEU A 292 -4.28 17.69 7.34
C LEU A 292 -5.11 16.84 6.38
N TYR A 293 -6.30 16.37 6.81
CA TYR A 293 -7.22 15.66 5.95
C TYR A 293 -7.61 16.48 4.71
N ASP A 294 -7.96 17.75 4.89
CA ASP A 294 -8.33 18.63 3.78
C ASP A 294 -7.13 18.91 2.86
N PHE A 295 -5.94 19.01 3.43
CA PHE A 295 -4.71 19.14 2.65
C PHE A 295 -4.42 17.87 1.83
N ILE A 296 -4.56 16.66 2.40
CA ILE A 296 -4.45 15.39 1.67
C ILE A 296 -5.42 15.38 0.48
N ARG A 297 -6.68 15.77 0.71
CA ARG A 297 -7.70 15.84 -0.34
C ARG A 297 -7.29 16.77 -1.49
N SER A 298 -6.72 17.91 -1.19
CA SER A 298 -6.23 18.87 -2.19
C SER A 298 -5.03 18.33 -2.95
N ALA A 299 -4.00 17.85 -2.25
CA ALA A 299 -2.81 17.26 -2.86
C ALA A 299 -3.13 16.07 -3.76
N LYS A 300 -4.08 15.20 -3.35
CA LYS A 300 -4.59 14.10 -4.17
C LYS A 300 -5.31 14.59 -5.43
N ALA A 301 -6.08 15.66 -5.33
CA ALA A 301 -6.77 16.24 -6.49
C ALA A 301 -5.78 16.83 -7.51
N GLU A 302 -4.67 17.40 -7.06
CA GLU A 302 -3.63 18.01 -7.89
C GLU A 302 -2.71 16.97 -8.53
N SER A 303 -2.47 15.83 -7.87
CA SER A 303 -1.53 14.81 -8.33
C SER A 303 -1.95 14.08 -9.62
N GLY A 304 -3.23 14.07 -9.98
CA GLY A 304 -3.75 13.29 -11.10
C GLY A 304 -3.78 11.75 -10.89
N LEU A 305 -3.26 11.25 -9.77
CA LEU A 305 -3.14 9.82 -9.44
C LEU A 305 -4.40 9.22 -8.78
N GLY A 306 -5.48 9.97 -8.73
CA GLY A 306 -6.75 9.57 -8.12
C GLY A 306 -7.03 10.35 -6.85
N ARG A 307 -8.32 10.66 -6.64
CA ARG A 307 -8.78 11.52 -5.53
C ARG A 307 -9.09 10.76 -4.26
N SER A 308 -9.39 9.47 -4.35
CA SER A 308 -9.82 8.66 -3.22
C SER A 308 -8.62 8.21 -2.37
N PHE A 309 -8.81 8.19 -1.07
CA PHE A 309 -7.85 7.67 -0.10
C PHE A 309 -8.59 7.15 1.13
N ASP A 310 -7.95 6.26 1.88
CA ASP A 310 -8.38 5.82 3.20
C ASP A 310 -7.70 6.70 4.24
N PHE A 311 -8.48 7.12 5.23
CA PHE A 311 -7.99 7.89 6.35
C PHE A 311 -8.00 7.03 7.61
N GLU A 312 -6.90 7.04 8.34
CA GLU A 312 -6.73 6.40 9.64
C GLU A 312 -6.49 7.44 10.72
N LEU A 313 -7.33 7.44 11.75
CA LEU A 313 -7.09 8.18 12.98
C LEU A 313 -6.29 7.30 13.94
N SER A 314 -5.10 7.73 14.35
CA SER A 314 -4.31 7.06 15.38
C SER A 314 -4.35 7.81 16.71
N LEU A 315 -4.57 7.04 17.80
CA LEU A 315 -4.53 7.46 19.19
C LEU A 315 -3.63 6.53 20.02
N ASP A 316 -2.94 5.59 19.36
CA ASP A 316 -2.18 4.49 20.02
C ASP A 316 -0.91 4.95 20.75
N GLY A 317 -0.42 6.16 20.46
CA GLY A 317 0.70 6.77 21.18
C GLY A 317 0.30 7.54 22.46
N ALA A 318 -0.98 7.54 22.87
CA ALA A 318 -1.43 8.21 24.09
C ALA A 318 -0.93 7.48 25.35
N GLU A 319 -0.69 8.20 26.45
CA GLU A 319 -0.24 7.61 27.72
C GLU A 319 -1.31 6.72 28.38
N THR A 320 -2.58 6.98 28.14
CA THR A 320 -3.70 6.26 28.73
C THR A 320 -4.47 5.45 27.68
N LEU A 321 -5.08 4.34 28.11
CA LEU A 321 -5.95 3.57 27.23
C LEU A 321 -7.13 4.41 26.74
N THR A 322 -7.48 4.24 25.47
CA THR A 322 -8.62 4.90 24.86
C THR A 322 -9.93 4.28 25.36
N THR A 323 -10.83 5.08 25.90
CA THR A 323 -12.16 4.63 26.30
C THR A 323 -13.14 4.61 25.12
N PRO A 324 -14.23 3.81 25.17
CA PRO A 324 -15.26 3.81 24.14
C PRO A 324 -15.86 5.20 23.88
N LYS A 325 -16.13 5.99 24.95
CA LYS A 325 -16.65 7.36 24.81
C LYS A 325 -15.65 8.31 24.10
N GLU A 326 -14.36 8.21 24.38
CA GLU A 326 -13.32 8.97 23.69
C GLU A 326 -13.28 8.61 22.19
N LEU A 327 -13.35 7.32 21.88
CA LEU A 327 -13.36 6.86 20.50
C LEU A 327 -14.63 7.30 19.75
N ILE A 328 -15.80 7.19 20.37
CA ILE A 328 -17.08 7.70 19.83
C ILE A 328 -16.96 9.20 19.56
N PHE A 329 -16.44 9.97 20.53
CA PHE A 329 -16.26 11.41 20.40
C PHE A 329 -15.41 11.76 19.19
N CYS A 330 -14.23 11.17 19.08
CA CYS A 330 -13.29 11.47 17.97
C CYS A 330 -13.89 11.08 16.60
N LEU A 331 -14.43 9.87 16.48
CA LEU A 331 -14.98 9.39 15.21
C LEU A 331 -16.24 10.15 14.79
N HIS A 332 -17.12 10.48 15.74
CA HIS A 332 -18.33 11.26 15.47
C HIS A 332 -17.99 12.69 15.05
N TRP A 333 -17.05 13.33 15.77
CA TRP A 333 -16.58 14.69 15.46
C TRP A 333 -16.02 14.80 14.03
N LEU A 334 -15.23 13.80 13.61
CA LEU A 334 -14.68 13.74 12.24
C LEU A 334 -15.79 13.48 11.22
N LYS A 335 -16.68 12.53 11.50
CA LYS A 335 -17.75 12.11 10.59
C LYS A 335 -18.72 13.25 10.30
N THR A 336 -19.17 13.99 11.32
CA THR A 336 -20.11 15.11 11.15
C THR A 336 -19.53 16.26 10.33
N ARG A 337 -18.20 16.33 10.25
CA ARG A 337 -17.45 17.32 9.44
C ARG A 337 -17.01 16.77 8.07
N GLY A 338 -17.56 15.61 7.64
CA GLY A 338 -17.28 15.00 6.33
C GLY A 338 -15.88 14.36 6.21
N ARG A 339 -15.25 14.03 7.34
CA ARG A 339 -13.90 13.46 7.41
C ARG A 339 -13.92 12.07 8.09
N ALA A 340 -14.85 11.22 7.70
CA ALA A 340 -14.99 9.89 8.30
C ALA A 340 -13.72 9.05 8.12
N ALA A 341 -13.22 8.47 9.22
CA ALA A 341 -12.08 7.56 9.19
C ALA A 341 -12.53 6.16 8.72
N GLN A 342 -11.76 5.51 7.87
CA GLN A 342 -11.92 4.11 7.48
C GLN A 342 -11.20 3.16 8.43
N LEU A 343 -10.17 3.66 9.10
CA LEU A 343 -9.35 2.91 10.05
C LEU A 343 -9.15 3.74 11.32
N VAL A 344 -9.01 3.06 12.44
CA VAL A 344 -8.70 3.72 13.71
C VAL A 344 -7.77 2.86 14.56
N SER A 345 -6.75 3.47 15.12
CA SER A 345 -5.75 2.84 16.00
C SER A 345 -5.82 3.47 17.40
N PRO A 346 -6.70 2.98 18.29
CA PRO A 346 -6.74 3.46 19.68
C PRO A 346 -5.59 2.87 20.49
N ASN A 347 -5.21 3.52 21.59
CA ASN A 347 -4.40 2.88 22.62
C ASN A 347 -5.27 1.88 23.40
N LEU A 348 -5.01 0.58 23.25
CA LEU A 348 -5.88 -0.47 23.77
C LEU A 348 -5.09 -1.63 24.39
N ASN A 349 -5.79 -2.42 25.20
CA ASN A 349 -5.39 -3.75 25.62
C ASN A 349 -6.41 -4.80 25.09
N LEU A 350 -6.16 -6.06 25.30
CA LEU A 350 -7.03 -7.14 24.83
C LEU A 350 -8.44 -7.09 25.43
N ASP A 351 -8.58 -6.67 26.69
CA ASP A 351 -9.88 -6.63 27.38
C ASP A 351 -10.82 -5.57 26.76
N ALA A 352 -10.28 -4.41 26.39
CA ALA A 352 -11.05 -3.33 25.78
C ALA A 352 -11.29 -3.53 24.26
N MET A 353 -10.58 -4.46 23.64
CA MET A 353 -10.53 -4.57 22.17
C MET A 353 -11.92 -4.85 21.55
N GLY A 354 -12.71 -5.72 22.13
CA GLY A 354 -14.02 -6.09 21.62
C GLY A 354 -14.99 -4.90 21.58
N GLU A 355 -14.99 -4.10 22.63
CA GLU A 355 -15.83 -2.90 22.76
C GLU A 355 -15.37 -1.81 21.78
N LEU A 356 -14.09 -1.53 21.72
CA LEU A 356 -13.52 -0.56 20.77
C LEU A 356 -13.71 -0.99 19.31
N ALA A 357 -13.63 -2.29 19.01
CA ALA A 357 -13.94 -2.82 17.69
C ALA A 357 -15.41 -2.65 17.33
N ALA A 358 -16.33 -2.79 18.30
CA ALA A 358 -17.75 -2.52 18.10
C ALA A 358 -18.01 -1.04 17.80
N VAL A 359 -17.36 -0.13 18.54
CA VAL A 359 -17.39 1.31 18.25
C VAL A 359 -16.87 1.62 16.86
N ALA A 360 -15.72 1.10 16.47
CA ALA A 360 -15.15 1.32 15.14
C ALA A 360 -16.14 0.87 14.05
N ARG A 361 -16.73 -0.33 14.17
CA ARG A 361 -17.74 -0.85 13.23
C ARG A 361 -18.97 0.03 13.12
N TYR A 362 -19.46 0.59 14.23
CA TYR A 362 -20.60 1.51 14.25
C TYR A 362 -20.36 2.75 13.37
N PHE A 363 -19.11 3.23 13.32
CA PHE A 363 -18.70 4.32 12.45
C PHE A 363 -18.23 3.88 11.06
N ASN A 364 -18.39 2.60 10.71
CA ASN A 364 -17.89 2.00 9.47
C ASN A 364 -16.38 2.11 9.33
N ALA A 365 -15.68 1.98 10.44
CA ALA A 365 -14.21 1.92 10.51
C ALA A 365 -13.73 0.52 10.92
N THR A 366 -12.49 0.21 10.63
CA THR A 366 -11.80 -1.01 11.05
C THR A 366 -10.74 -0.66 12.09
N LEU A 367 -10.69 -1.45 13.15
CA LEU A 367 -9.68 -1.32 14.19
C LEU A 367 -8.30 -1.68 13.63
N SER A 368 -7.31 -0.83 13.87
CA SER A 368 -5.90 -1.12 13.55
C SER A 368 -5.13 -1.49 14.80
N VAL A 369 -4.32 -2.55 14.69
CA VAL A 369 -3.40 -3.00 15.75
C VAL A 369 -2.00 -3.17 15.17
N SER A 370 -0.98 -2.90 15.98
CA SER A 370 0.41 -3.15 15.60
C SER A 370 0.87 -4.47 16.22
N SER A 371 1.56 -5.28 15.41
CA SER A 371 2.17 -6.54 15.81
C SER A 371 3.68 -6.43 15.62
N SER A 372 4.44 -6.79 16.64
CA SER A 372 5.90 -6.91 16.55
C SER A 372 6.34 -8.16 15.79
N GLY A 373 5.39 -9.04 15.47
CA GLY A 373 5.66 -10.33 14.86
C GLY A 373 6.13 -11.41 15.80
N GLY A 374 6.28 -11.09 17.09
CA GLY A 374 6.69 -12.01 18.15
C GLY A 374 5.59 -12.33 19.16
N GLU A 375 4.36 -11.87 18.94
CA GLU A 375 3.26 -12.16 19.84
C GLU A 375 2.93 -13.65 19.87
N PRO A 376 2.55 -14.17 21.06
CA PRO A 376 2.05 -15.54 21.20
C PRO A 376 0.84 -15.79 20.27
N GLU A 377 0.73 -17.01 19.75
CA GLU A 377 -0.35 -17.37 18.81
C GLU A 377 -1.74 -17.19 19.39
N ASP A 378 -1.91 -17.46 20.68
CA ASP A 378 -3.16 -17.27 21.43
C ASP A 378 -3.57 -15.79 21.55
N ALA A 379 -2.60 -14.88 21.65
CA ALA A 379 -2.88 -13.44 21.61
C ALA A 379 -3.43 -13.01 20.24
N ILE A 380 -2.87 -13.52 19.14
CA ILE A 380 -3.33 -13.23 17.79
C ILE A 380 -4.76 -13.79 17.59
N GLU A 381 -5.05 -14.99 18.06
CA GLU A 381 -6.40 -15.57 18.04
C GLU A 381 -7.39 -14.77 18.88
N ALA A 382 -6.95 -14.26 20.04
CA ALA A 382 -7.78 -13.38 20.88
C ALA A 382 -8.14 -12.08 20.14
N ILE A 383 -7.17 -11.48 19.42
CA ILE A 383 -7.42 -10.33 18.55
C ILE A 383 -8.46 -10.68 17.47
N GLY A 384 -8.28 -11.81 16.79
CA GLY A 384 -9.20 -12.29 15.76
C GLY A 384 -10.63 -12.45 16.31
N ARG A 385 -10.78 -13.12 17.45
CA ARG A 385 -12.10 -13.30 18.12
C ARG A 385 -12.73 -11.97 18.53
N ALA A 386 -11.97 -11.09 19.19
CA ALA A 386 -12.48 -9.80 19.67
C ALA A 386 -12.93 -8.88 18.53
N THR A 387 -12.29 -8.95 17.37
CA THR A 387 -12.58 -8.13 16.19
C THR A 387 -13.49 -8.82 15.17
N ALA A 388 -13.86 -10.09 15.39
CA ALA A 388 -14.54 -10.96 14.44
C ALA A 388 -13.79 -11.02 13.09
N GLY A 389 -12.45 -11.10 13.13
CA GLY A 389 -11.56 -11.10 11.98
C GLY A 389 -11.49 -9.78 11.19
N ARG A 390 -12.18 -8.74 11.64
CA ARG A 390 -12.19 -7.42 11.00
C ARG A 390 -11.17 -6.49 11.66
N VAL A 391 -9.92 -6.66 11.31
CA VAL A 391 -8.81 -5.92 11.88
C VAL A 391 -7.81 -5.57 10.77
N ASN A 392 -7.19 -4.40 10.89
CA ASN A 392 -6.00 -4.03 10.15
C ASN A 392 -4.79 -4.34 11.05
N CYS A 393 -4.04 -5.38 10.74
CA CYS A 393 -2.86 -5.78 11.52
C CYS A 393 -1.60 -5.25 10.84
N ARG A 394 -0.86 -4.35 11.50
CA ARG A 394 0.41 -3.84 11.02
C ARG A 394 1.55 -4.70 11.54
N ILE A 395 2.39 -5.20 10.62
CA ILE A 395 3.59 -5.97 10.92
C ILE A 395 4.79 -5.14 10.51
N ALA A 396 5.66 -4.82 11.47
CA ALA A 396 6.91 -4.11 11.22
C ALA A 396 8.11 -5.05 11.34
N GLY A 397 9.14 -4.83 10.51
CA GLY A 397 10.42 -5.53 10.60
C GLY A 397 10.68 -6.56 9.49
N GLU A 398 11.51 -7.58 9.82
CA GLU A 398 11.81 -8.69 8.91
C GLU A 398 10.80 -9.82 9.12
N PHE A 399 10.20 -10.30 8.05
CA PHE A 399 9.20 -11.37 8.08
C PHE A 399 9.35 -12.33 6.90
N GLN A 400 8.89 -13.56 7.12
CA GLN A 400 8.77 -14.57 6.07
C GLN A 400 7.32 -14.67 5.59
N ALA A 401 7.11 -15.11 4.34
CA ALA A 401 5.77 -15.30 3.78
C ALA A 401 4.90 -16.21 4.67
N SER A 402 5.46 -17.28 5.21
CA SER A 402 4.77 -18.22 6.12
C SER A 402 4.26 -17.54 7.39
N HIS A 403 4.98 -16.55 7.90
CA HIS A 403 4.56 -15.78 9.07
C HIS A 403 3.29 -14.97 8.77
N ILE A 404 3.28 -14.24 7.65
CA ILE A 404 2.11 -13.43 7.23
C ILE A 404 0.89 -14.32 7.00
N VAL A 405 1.06 -15.48 6.34
CA VAL A 405 -0.03 -16.44 6.08
C VAL A 405 -0.59 -17.00 7.38
N ARG A 406 0.28 -17.37 8.34
CA ARG A 406 -0.12 -17.88 9.65
C ARG A 406 -0.89 -16.83 10.43
N LEU A 407 -0.40 -15.59 10.47
CA LEU A 407 -1.08 -14.46 11.11
C LEU A 407 -2.50 -14.27 10.55
N ALA A 408 -2.66 -14.24 9.24
CA ALA A 408 -3.95 -14.08 8.61
C ALA A 408 -4.91 -15.23 8.95
N SER A 409 -4.42 -16.46 9.02
CA SER A 409 -5.22 -17.63 9.38
C SER A 409 -5.71 -17.53 10.83
N ARG A 410 -4.85 -17.11 11.76
CA ARG A 410 -5.19 -16.97 13.19
C ARG A 410 -6.15 -15.80 13.46
N LEU A 411 -6.02 -14.70 12.75
CA LEU A 411 -6.94 -13.56 12.87
C LEU A 411 -8.37 -13.89 12.44
N ARG A 412 -8.58 -14.94 11.68
CA ARG A 412 -9.92 -15.37 11.24
C ARG A 412 -10.59 -16.37 12.18
N GLY A 413 -9.86 -16.98 13.11
CA GLY A 413 -10.33 -17.99 14.05
C GLY A 413 -10.45 -19.35 13.43
#